data_c72dca75dcf6562d8fb6b48cd75ae440
#
_entry.id   c72dca75dcf6562d8fb6b48cd75ae440
#
_cell.length_a   1.000
_cell.length_b   1.000
_cell.length_c   1.000
_cell.angle_alpha   90.00
_cell.angle_beta   90.00
_cell.angle_gamma   90.00
#
_symmetry.space_group_name_H-M   'P 1'
#
loop_
_entity.id
_entity.type
_entity.pdbx_description
1 polymer ?
#
loop_
_entity_poly.entity_id
_entity_poly.type
_entity_poly.pdbx_seq_one_letter_code
_entity_poly.pdbx_strand_id
1 'polypeptide(L)'
;MIDFEFEFQYAEEKQPALQKIDGSIPAGRCVVLCGGSGCGKSTLLRCINGLIPQFYEGTLKGFCRLNGQDTAGMRIGEIGELAASVFQDPRSQFFTVNSSNEVAFGLENHGLPQDEIRRRVDEAFRVFHLERLKGRNVYELSSGERQLISILSAWAMDTDIFLLDE
;
A
#
# COMPACT_ATOMS: atom_id res chain seq x y z
N MET A 1 1.55 10.31 -10.36
CA MET A 1 0.20 10.69 -10.86
C MET A 1 -0.68 9.47 -10.86
N ILE A 2 -1.95 9.60 -10.41
CA ILE A 2 -2.94 8.52 -10.42
C ILE A 2 -4.16 9.01 -11.20
N ASP A 3 -4.57 8.29 -12.24
CA ASP A 3 -5.81 8.55 -12.98
C ASP A 3 -6.67 7.30 -12.95
N PHE A 4 -7.94 7.44 -12.60
CA PHE A 4 -8.83 6.29 -12.46
C PHE A 4 -10.29 6.63 -12.77
N GLU A 5 -11.01 5.61 -13.21
CA GLU A 5 -12.47 5.52 -13.25
C GLU A 5 -12.85 4.12 -12.78
N PHE A 6 -13.74 4.00 -11.79
CA PHE A 6 -14.17 2.71 -11.26
C PHE A 6 -15.67 2.64 -11.02
N GLU A 7 -16.22 1.49 -11.39
CA GLU A 7 -17.46 0.94 -10.86
C GLU A 7 -17.14 -0.47 -10.36
N PHE A 8 -17.43 -0.79 -9.10
CA PHE A 8 -17.11 -2.10 -8.55
C PHE A 8 -18.21 -2.64 -7.66
N GLN A 9 -18.53 -3.92 -7.87
CA GLN A 9 -19.47 -4.68 -7.05
C GLN A 9 -18.80 -5.99 -6.63
N TYR A 10 -18.77 -6.27 -5.32
CA TYR A 10 -18.33 -7.56 -4.79
C TYR A 10 -19.29 -8.67 -5.23
N ALA A 11 -18.77 -9.89 -5.45
CA ALA A 11 -19.56 -11.03 -5.96
C ALA A 11 -20.75 -11.40 -5.06
N GLU A 12 -20.59 -11.25 -3.74
CA GLU A 12 -21.62 -11.60 -2.75
C GLU A 12 -22.57 -10.43 -2.40
N GLU A 13 -22.29 -9.23 -2.88
CA GLU A 13 -23.06 -8.03 -2.56
C GLU A 13 -24.10 -7.72 -3.64
N LYS A 14 -25.26 -7.21 -3.21
CA LYS A 14 -26.35 -6.82 -4.12
C LYS A 14 -26.21 -5.40 -4.67
N GLN A 15 -25.39 -4.58 -4.01
CA GLN A 15 -25.18 -3.19 -4.37
C GLN A 15 -23.72 -2.95 -4.71
N PRO A 16 -23.40 -2.07 -5.65
CA PRO A 16 -22.02 -1.71 -5.94
C PRO A 16 -21.37 -0.98 -4.76
N ALA A 17 -20.15 -1.38 -4.42
CA ALA A 17 -19.34 -0.72 -3.41
C ALA A 17 -18.74 0.60 -3.92
N LEU A 18 -18.53 0.69 -5.25
CA LEU A 18 -18.15 1.93 -5.94
C LEU A 18 -19.12 2.17 -7.09
N GLN A 19 -19.77 3.34 -7.10
CA GLN A 19 -20.73 3.75 -8.13
C GLN A 19 -20.10 4.84 -8.99
N LYS A 20 -19.47 4.44 -10.11
CA LYS A 20 -18.86 5.33 -11.11
C LYS A 20 -18.10 6.51 -10.48
N ILE A 21 -17.05 6.18 -9.77
CA ILE A 21 -16.13 7.18 -9.20
C ILE A 21 -14.94 7.38 -10.14
N ASP A 22 -14.61 8.61 -10.43
CA ASP A 22 -13.44 8.97 -11.22
C ASP A 22 -12.59 10.03 -10.52
N GLY A 23 -11.33 10.09 -10.89
CA GLY A 23 -10.42 11.07 -10.33
C GLY A 23 -9.06 11.08 -11.01
N SER A 24 -8.42 12.23 -10.90
CA SER A 24 -7.02 12.44 -11.32
C SER A 24 -6.26 13.12 -10.19
N ILE A 25 -5.20 12.46 -9.70
CA ILE A 25 -4.34 12.95 -8.63
C ILE A 25 -2.97 13.25 -9.23
N PRO A 26 -2.62 14.54 -9.41
CA PRO A 26 -1.30 14.92 -9.92
C PRO A 26 -0.16 14.48 -8.99
N ALA A 27 1.05 14.34 -9.56
CA ALA A 27 2.25 14.08 -8.76
C ALA A 27 2.50 15.19 -7.71
N GLY A 28 3.07 14.83 -6.58
CA GLY A 28 3.38 15.75 -5.49
C GLY A 28 2.16 16.23 -4.70
N ARG A 29 0.99 15.60 -4.84
CA ARG A 29 -0.21 15.91 -4.08
C ARG A 29 -0.48 14.85 -3.01
N CYS A 30 -0.93 15.33 -1.85
CA CYS A 30 -1.53 14.50 -0.80
C CYS A 30 -3.04 14.68 -0.87
N VAL A 31 -3.77 13.58 -1.01
CA VAL A 31 -5.24 13.56 -1.07
C VAL A 31 -5.78 12.75 0.09
N VAL A 32 -6.76 13.30 0.80
CA VAL A 32 -7.43 12.64 1.93
C VAL A 32 -8.82 12.21 1.49
N LEU A 33 -9.08 10.90 1.61
CA LEU A 33 -10.41 10.32 1.38
C LEU A 33 -11.23 10.39 2.67
N CYS A 34 -12.26 11.23 2.68
CA CYS A 34 -13.16 11.38 3.82
C CYS A 34 -14.52 10.74 3.54
N GLY A 35 -15.12 10.13 4.58
CA GLY A 35 -16.44 9.54 4.49
C GLY A 35 -16.72 8.57 5.63
N GLY A 36 -17.99 8.22 5.83
CA GLY A 36 -18.41 7.27 6.86
C GLY A 36 -17.81 5.88 6.68
N SER A 37 -17.93 5.05 7.73
CA SER A 37 -17.55 3.62 7.61
C SER A 37 -18.40 2.94 6.55
N GLY A 38 -17.79 2.07 5.75
CA GLY A 38 -18.46 1.33 4.68
C GLY A 38 -18.76 2.12 3.40
N CYS A 39 -18.33 3.39 3.27
CA CYS A 39 -18.61 4.18 2.05
C CYS A 39 -17.66 3.89 0.86
N GLY A 40 -16.81 2.85 0.94
CA GLY A 40 -15.98 2.40 -0.17
C GLY A 40 -14.54 2.93 -0.20
N LYS A 41 -14.02 3.63 0.84
CA LYS A 41 -12.65 4.15 0.87
C LYS A 41 -11.58 3.06 0.64
N SER A 42 -11.61 2.01 1.45
CA SER A 42 -10.67 0.88 1.31
C SER A 42 -10.88 0.11 -0.01
N THR A 43 -12.12 0.06 -0.50
CA THR A 43 -12.43 -0.53 -1.82
C THR A 43 -11.74 0.26 -2.94
N LEU A 44 -11.80 1.59 -2.88
CA LEU A 44 -11.11 2.44 -3.85
C LEU A 44 -9.58 2.21 -3.81
N LEU A 45 -8.98 2.19 -2.63
CA LEU A 45 -7.55 1.91 -2.49
C LEU A 45 -7.18 0.52 -3.03
N ARG A 46 -8.02 -0.50 -2.78
CA ARG A 46 -7.84 -1.85 -3.32
C ARG A 46 -7.96 -1.93 -4.84
N CYS A 47 -8.77 -1.08 -5.46
CA CYS A 47 -8.81 -0.96 -6.91
C CYS A 47 -7.52 -0.33 -7.44
N ILE A 48 -7.01 0.71 -6.78
CA ILE A 48 -5.78 1.42 -7.21
C ILE A 48 -4.54 0.52 -7.07
N ASN A 49 -4.42 -0.24 -5.97
CA ASN A 49 -3.27 -1.12 -5.74
C ASN A 49 -3.39 -2.51 -6.39
N GLY A 50 -4.45 -2.76 -7.14
CA GLY A 50 -4.64 -3.99 -7.90
C GLY A 50 -5.12 -5.20 -7.10
N LEU A 51 -5.37 -5.07 -5.79
CA LEU A 51 -5.97 -6.15 -4.99
C LEU A 51 -7.39 -6.50 -5.51
N ILE A 52 -8.09 -5.53 -6.07
CA ILE A 52 -9.28 -5.74 -6.86
C ILE A 52 -8.90 -5.62 -8.34
N PRO A 53 -9.20 -6.58 -9.20
CA PRO A 53 -10.00 -7.79 -8.95
C PRO A 53 -9.18 -9.05 -8.60
N GLN A 54 -7.85 -8.95 -8.38
CA GLN A 54 -6.98 -10.13 -8.32
C GLN A 54 -7.18 -11.01 -7.06
N PHE A 55 -7.52 -10.40 -5.92
CA PHE A 55 -7.76 -11.09 -4.63
C PHE A 55 -9.20 -10.98 -4.14
N TYR A 56 -9.93 -9.96 -4.56
CA TYR A 56 -11.31 -9.76 -4.18
C TYR A 56 -12.21 -9.99 -5.39
N GLU A 57 -13.02 -11.02 -5.32
CA GLU A 57 -13.94 -11.39 -6.39
C GLU A 57 -15.05 -10.35 -6.57
N GLY A 58 -15.36 -10.03 -7.82
CA GLY A 58 -16.40 -9.08 -8.14
C GLY A 58 -16.34 -8.62 -9.59
N THR A 59 -17.21 -7.68 -9.92
CA THR A 59 -17.25 -7.07 -11.24
C THR A 59 -16.65 -5.67 -11.17
N LEU A 60 -15.47 -5.51 -11.75
CA LEU A 60 -14.78 -4.22 -11.90
C LEU A 60 -14.96 -3.70 -13.31
N LYS A 61 -15.37 -2.43 -13.45
CA LYS A 61 -15.37 -1.68 -14.70
C LYS A 61 -14.57 -0.39 -14.54
N GLY A 62 -13.99 0.07 -15.64
CA GLY A 62 -13.20 1.27 -15.69
C GLY A 62 -11.71 0.99 -15.88
N PHE A 63 -10.86 1.88 -15.41
CA PHE A 63 -9.41 1.79 -15.58
C PHE A 63 -8.67 2.42 -14.40
N CYS A 64 -7.38 2.09 -14.27
CA CYS A 64 -6.42 2.79 -13.41
C CYS A 64 -5.10 2.97 -14.15
N ARG A 65 -4.52 4.16 -14.03
CA ARG A 65 -3.17 4.45 -14.51
C ARG A 65 -2.33 5.02 -13.37
N LEU A 66 -1.20 4.40 -13.13
CA LEU A 66 -0.19 4.86 -12.19
C LEU A 66 1.00 5.39 -12.98
N ASN A 67 1.33 6.68 -12.81
CA ASN A 67 2.38 7.36 -13.58
C ASN A 67 2.23 7.19 -15.11
N GLY A 68 1.00 7.19 -15.59
CA GLY A 68 0.67 7.01 -17.01
C GLY A 68 0.66 5.57 -17.51
N GLN A 69 1.06 4.59 -16.68
CA GLN A 69 1.02 3.16 -17.01
C GLN A 69 -0.35 2.58 -16.62
N ASP A 70 -1.03 1.94 -17.59
CA ASP A 70 -2.29 1.26 -17.34
C ASP A 70 -2.05 -0.01 -16.51
N THR A 71 -2.72 -0.15 -15.38
CA THR A 71 -2.57 -1.30 -14.49
C THR A 71 -3.34 -2.53 -14.93
N ALA A 72 -4.13 -2.44 -16.01
CA ALA A 72 -4.87 -3.57 -16.55
C ALA A 72 -3.91 -4.67 -17.02
N GLY A 73 -4.06 -5.85 -16.45
CA GLY A 73 -3.20 -7.01 -16.77
C GLY A 73 -1.84 -7.05 -16.06
N MET A 74 -1.47 -6.02 -15.29
CA MET A 74 -0.28 -6.06 -14.44
C MET A 74 -0.50 -7.04 -13.28
N ARG A 75 0.56 -7.76 -12.90
CA ARG A 75 0.59 -8.53 -11.66
C ARG A 75 0.70 -7.59 -10.46
N ILE A 76 0.21 -8.01 -9.30
CA ILE A 76 0.27 -7.21 -8.06
C ILE A 76 1.70 -6.75 -7.73
N GLY A 77 2.70 -7.61 -7.94
CA GLY A 77 4.10 -7.22 -7.73
C GLY A 77 4.52 -6.04 -8.60
N GLU A 78 4.11 -6.01 -9.87
CA GLU A 78 4.41 -4.91 -10.80
C GLU A 78 3.70 -3.61 -10.40
N ILE A 79 2.46 -3.71 -9.89
CA ILE A 79 1.74 -2.56 -9.31
C ILE A 79 2.43 -2.09 -8.03
N GLY A 80 2.94 -3.01 -7.20
CA GLY A 80 3.70 -2.72 -5.98
C GLY A 80 5.01 -1.96 -6.23
N GLU A 81 5.60 -2.09 -7.41
CA GLU A 81 6.76 -1.28 -7.83
C GLU A 81 6.38 0.19 -8.12
N LEU A 82 5.12 0.45 -8.44
CA LEU A 82 4.61 1.80 -8.72
C LEU A 82 4.00 2.46 -7.49
N ALA A 83 3.37 1.68 -6.62
CA ALA A 83 2.61 2.18 -5.48
C ALA A 83 2.76 1.29 -4.24
N ALA A 84 3.34 1.83 -3.18
CA ALA A 84 3.40 1.15 -1.88
C ALA A 84 2.11 1.36 -1.10
N SER A 85 1.64 0.32 -0.40
CA SER A 85 0.40 0.32 0.37
C SER A 85 0.65 0.04 1.85
N VAL A 86 -0.03 0.78 2.72
CA VAL A 86 -0.15 0.52 4.15
C VAL A 86 -1.61 0.23 4.45
N PHE A 87 -1.90 -0.94 5.03
CA PHE A 87 -3.25 -1.39 5.31
C PHE A 87 -3.70 -0.98 6.72
N GLN A 88 -5.02 -0.95 6.93
CA GLN A 88 -5.66 -0.56 8.18
C GLN A 88 -5.22 -1.40 9.39
N ASP A 89 -4.99 -2.70 9.22
CA ASP A 89 -4.47 -3.56 10.29
C ASP A 89 -3.00 -3.93 10.03
N PRO A 90 -2.04 -3.29 10.72
CA PRO A 90 -0.62 -3.62 10.58
C PRO A 90 -0.28 -5.06 10.94
N ARG A 91 -1.08 -5.73 11.80
CA ARG A 91 -0.79 -7.11 12.22
C ARG A 91 -0.97 -8.10 11.08
N SER A 92 -1.95 -7.86 10.23
CA SER A 92 -2.20 -8.70 9.06
C SER A 92 -1.17 -8.50 7.96
N GLN A 93 -0.36 -7.44 8.04
CA GLN A 93 0.64 -7.06 7.05
C GLN A 93 2.03 -7.64 7.36
N PHE A 94 2.34 -7.97 8.63
CA PHE A 94 3.67 -8.40 9.03
C PHE A 94 3.96 -9.85 8.69
N PHE A 95 5.11 -10.07 8.05
CA PHE A 95 5.63 -11.38 7.66
C PHE A 95 6.79 -11.83 8.55
N THR A 96 7.44 -10.89 9.25
CA THR A 96 8.62 -11.17 10.07
C THR A 96 8.40 -10.79 11.54
N VAL A 97 9.23 -11.37 12.42
CA VAL A 97 9.19 -11.05 13.86
C VAL A 97 10.03 -9.81 14.18
N ASN A 98 11.02 -9.52 13.38
CA ASN A 98 11.98 -8.45 13.62
C ASN A 98 11.66 -7.22 12.77
N SER A 99 11.57 -6.04 13.38
CA SER A 99 11.21 -4.79 12.72
C SER A 99 12.15 -4.39 11.57
N SER A 100 13.45 -4.68 11.69
CA SER A 100 14.40 -4.40 10.60
C SER A 100 14.17 -5.34 9.41
N ASN A 101 13.89 -6.62 9.67
CA ASN A 101 13.57 -7.58 8.63
C ASN A 101 12.22 -7.26 7.97
N GLU A 102 11.26 -6.75 8.74
CA GLU A 102 9.98 -6.32 8.21
C GLU A 102 10.14 -5.16 7.21
N VAL A 103 10.96 -4.18 7.54
CA VAL A 103 11.29 -3.09 6.60
C VAL A 103 12.09 -3.60 5.39
N ALA A 104 12.93 -4.61 5.56
CA ALA A 104 13.71 -5.22 4.49
C ALA A 104 12.87 -6.10 3.55
N PHE A 105 11.77 -6.67 4.04
CA PHE A 105 11.01 -7.74 3.37
C PHE A 105 10.58 -7.39 1.93
N GLY A 106 10.02 -6.19 1.73
CA GLY A 106 9.65 -5.74 0.40
C GLY A 106 10.84 -5.60 -0.53
N LEU A 107 11.95 -5.05 -0.03
CA LEU A 107 13.19 -4.86 -0.80
C LEU A 107 13.82 -6.19 -1.22
N GLU A 108 13.77 -7.20 -0.33
CA GLU A 108 14.23 -8.56 -0.61
C GLU A 108 13.39 -9.22 -1.71
N ASN A 109 12.06 -9.06 -1.67
CA ASN A 109 11.14 -9.58 -2.69
C ASN A 109 11.37 -8.96 -4.07
N HIS A 110 11.88 -7.72 -4.12
CA HIS A 110 12.28 -7.04 -5.36
C HIS A 110 13.72 -7.39 -5.79
N GLY A 111 14.40 -8.27 -5.05
CA GLY A 111 15.73 -8.76 -5.42
C GLY A 111 16.84 -7.71 -5.34
N LEU A 112 16.69 -6.69 -4.50
CA LEU A 112 17.73 -5.68 -4.33
C LEU A 112 19.01 -6.30 -3.72
N PRO A 113 20.19 -5.75 -4.06
CA PRO A 113 21.45 -6.16 -3.44
C PRO A 113 21.43 -5.93 -1.91
N GLN A 114 22.07 -6.84 -1.15
CA GLN A 114 22.03 -6.81 0.32
C GLN A 114 22.54 -5.50 0.93
N ASP A 115 23.56 -4.89 0.32
CA ASP A 115 24.11 -3.61 0.80
C ASP A 115 23.12 -2.46 0.60
N GLU A 116 22.39 -2.46 -0.50
CA GLU A 116 21.32 -1.49 -0.77
C GLU A 116 20.15 -1.68 0.20
N ILE A 117 19.74 -2.92 0.47
CA ILE A 117 18.70 -3.22 1.46
C ILE A 117 19.10 -2.66 2.83
N ARG A 118 20.32 -2.95 3.30
CA ARG A 118 20.81 -2.43 4.57
C ARG A 118 20.79 -0.90 4.60
N ARG A 119 21.29 -0.26 3.55
CA ARG A 119 21.29 1.20 3.43
C ARG A 119 19.91 1.79 3.55
N ARG A 120 18.93 1.27 2.80
CA ARG A 120 17.53 1.76 2.81
C ARG A 120 16.84 1.53 4.14
N VAL A 121 17.04 0.35 4.76
CA VAL A 121 16.52 0.06 6.10
C VAL A 121 17.08 1.05 7.12
N ASP A 122 18.40 1.26 7.16
CA ASP A 122 19.03 2.18 8.09
C ASP A 122 18.56 3.62 7.88
N GLU A 123 18.42 4.01 6.62
CA GLU A 123 17.94 5.34 6.25
C GLU A 123 16.49 5.55 6.67
N ALA A 124 15.59 4.55 6.48
CA ALA A 124 14.21 4.63 6.91
C ALA A 124 14.10 4.89 8.42
N PHE A 125 14.77 4.08 9.25
CA PHE A 125 14.75 4.29 10.70
C PHE A 125 15.31 5.67 11.10
N ARG A 126 16.38 6.13 10.45
CA ARG A 126 17.02 7.42 10.71
C ARG A 126 16.13 8.61 10.32
N VAL A 127 15.54 8.59 9.12
CA VAL A 127 14.73 9.72 8.61
C VAL A 127 13.47 9.92 9.47
N PHE A 128 12.90 8.85 9.95
CA PHE A 128 11.71 8.91 10.82
C PHE A 128 12.03 9.02 12.32
N HIS A 129 13.32 9.08 12.70
CA HIS A 129 13.78 9.12 14.10
C HIS A 129 13.26 7.93 14.94
N LEU A 130 13.27 6.74 14.36
CA LEU A 130 12.73 5.51 14.95
C LEU A 130 13.80 4.46 15.23
N GLU A 131 15.07 4.84 15.34
CA GLU A 131 16.22 3.95 15.60
C GLU A 131 15.99 3.07 16.84
N ARG A 132 15.25 3.57 17.83
CA ARG A 132 14.87 2.82 19.04
C ARG A 132 13.99 1.58 18.75
N LEU A 133 13.33 1.55 17.61
CA LEU A 133 12.48 0.43 17.20
C LEU A 133 13.21 -0.59 16.31
N LYS A 134 14.43 -0.26 15.87
CA LYS A 134 15.22 -1.11 15.00
C LYS A 134 15.60 -2.41 15.71
N GLY A 135 15.40 -3.55 15.05
CA GLY A 135 15.72 -4.86 15.61
C GLY A 135 14.77 -5.35 16.70
N ARG A 136 13.67 -4.64 16.99
CA ARG A 136 12.69 -5.03 18.00
C ARG A 136 11.74 -6.10 17.48
N ASN A 137 11.19 -6.89 18.41
CA ASN A 137 10.11 -7.81 18.11
C ASN A 137 8.83 -7.03 17.81
N VAL A 138 8.27 -7.19 16.59
CA VAL A 138 7.08 -6.44 16.14
C VAL A 138 5.83 -6.74 16.98
N TYR A 139 5.74 -7.93 17.59
CA TYR A 139 4.61 -8.31 18.45
C TYR A 139 4.64 -7.65 19.83
N GLU A 140 5.82 -7.15 20.26
CA GLU A 140 5.98 -6.41 21.52
C GLU A 140 5.77 -4.90 21.35
N LEU A 141 5.64 -4.43 20.10
CA LEU A 141 5.37 -3.02 19.81
C LEU A 141 3.91 -2.66 20.09
N SER A 142 3.70 -1.40 20.48
CA SER A 142 2.35 -0.82 20.56
C SER A 142 1.70 -0.76 19.17
N SER A 143 0.38 -0.57 19.10
CA SER A 143 -0.33 -0.46 17.81
C SER A 143 0.22 0.68 16.94
N GLY A 144 0.48 1.85 17.55
CA GLY A 144 1.07 2.99 16.86
C GLY A 144 2.49 2.71 16.36
N GLU A 145 3.33 2.03 17.17
CA GLU A 145 4.68 1.65 16.73
C GLU A 145 4.65 0.64 15.58
N ARG A 146 3.71 -0.31 15.60
CA ARG A 146 3.51 -1.22 14.46
C ARG A 146 3.10 -0.47 13.20
N GLN A 147 2.19 0.48 13.31
CA GLN A 147 1.80 1.31 12.16
C GLN A 147 2.99 2.11 11.59
N LEU A 148 3.85 2.64 12.45
CA LEU A 148 5.08 3.29 12.01
C LEU A 148 6.02 2.32 11.28
N ILE A 149 6.18 1.08 11.74
CA ILE A 149 6.97 0.07 11.02
C ILE A 149 6.37 -0.24 9.64
N SER A 150 5.04 -0.37 9.52
CA SER A 150 4.38 -0.56 8.21
C SER A 150 4.63 0.62 7.26
N ILE A 151 4.61 1.85 7.78
CA ILE A 151 4.94 3.06 7.01
C ILE A 151 6.42 3.03 6.58
N LEU A 152 7.34 2.64 7.47
CA LEU A 152 8.76 2.51 7.12
C LEU A 152 8.97 1.47 6.01
N SER A 153 8.28 0.33 6.10
CA SER A 153 8.36 -0.72 5.08
C SER A 153 7.91 -0.20 3.71
N ALA A 154 6.80 0.52 3.67
CA ALA A 154 6.31 1.15 2.45
C ALA A 154 7.28 2.24 1.94
N TRP A 155 7.81 3.10 2.83
CA TRP A 155 8.72 4.18 2.47
C TRP A 155 10.06 3.65 1.92
N ALA A 156 10.59 2.58 2.49
CA ALA A 156 11.84 1.97 2.05
C ALA A 156 11.78 1.44 0.61
N MET A 157 10.57 1.14 0.10
CA MET A 157 10.36 0.72 -1.29
C MET A 157 10.71 1.80 -2.32
N ASP A 158 10.75 3.08 -1.89
CA ASP A 158 11.10 4.24 -2.73
C ASP A 158 10.18 4.38 -3.97
N THR A 159 8.89 4.14 -3.76
CA THR A 159 7.88 4.30 -4.81
C THR A 159 7.36 5.73 -4.86
N ASP A 160 6.90 6.17 -6.05
CA ASP A 160 6.35 7.52 -6.23
C ASP A 160 4.95 7.71 -5.61
N ILE A 161 4.26 6.62 -5.32
CA ILE A 161 2.87 6.63 -4.87
C ILE A 161 2.76 5.89 -3.54
N PHE A 162 2.11 6.54 -2.57
CA PHE A 162 1.77 5.97 -1.28
C PHE A 162 0.25 5.89 -1.11
N LEU A 163 -0.24 4.72 -0.77
CA LEU A 163 -1.65 4.46 -0.47
C LEU A 163 -1.76 4.07 1.00
N LEU A 164 -2.43 4.90 1.80
CA LEU A 164 -2.57 4.69 3.23
C LEU A 164 -4.05 4.47 3.56
N ASP A 165 -4.38 3.30 4.13
CA ASP A 165 -5.73 2.96 4.57
C ASP A 165 -5.78 3.05 6.11
N GLU A 166 -6.08 4.27 6.62
CA GLU A 166 -6.11 4.71 8.04
C GLU A 166 -4.79 4.79 8.79
#